data_4a433d7580e7cb1cde81c22deccd66b3
#
_entry.id   4a433d7580e7cb1cde81c22deccd66b3
#
_cell.length_a   1.000
_cell.length_b   1.000
_cell.length_c   1.000
_cell.angle_alpha   90.00
_cell.angle_beta   90.00
_cell.angle_gamma   90.00
#
_symmetry.space_group_name_H-M   'P 1'
#
loop_
_entity.id
_entity.type
_entity.pdbx_description
1 polymer ?
#
loop_
_entity_poly.entity_id
_entity_poly.type
_entity_poly.pdbx_seq_one_letter_code
_entity_poly.pdbx_strand_id
1 'polypeptide(L)'
;MRRVMRVIHGVVAGAAILILGACTTTSPSKPNPATPTESTDVIPVPRIKPVPIPPAPSPSVETPTTPPSAETPPEPLSENAARFAQVEGWAEADHAPALAAFRRSCEELAKRPDEKQLHSKNDWLGTHADWSEVCRAAKLASNATPFFETLFAPVSISPDAGLLTGYYEPEVEVRAAPDAIFSEPILSVPDDDAVRALPRAKLTAKSADVIAYGRPIDVFFLHIQGSGRLHFDDGRVVRAGYAANNGHKYRSIGRVLINRGALTKEQSAKRNIQAWMDEAGPEKTRELMNANPRYIFFSEQTIPDGDGPKGAMQVPLTAMGSIAVDPKHNPYGIPVFLNTRLPQKARDYRGEATGLLVVTQDTGGAIKGPLRGDLFFGAGNEAGALAGVMKHPVRWTVLVPIAVAARLEAKA
;
A
#
# COMPACT_ATOMS: atom_id res chain seq x y z
N MET A 1 -56.13 40.09 -7.73
CA MET A 1 -55.93 41.49 -8.22
C MET A 1 -54.49 41.61 -8.65
N ARG A 2 -54.21 41.53 -9.98
CA ARG A 2 -53.94 42.62 -10.95
C ARG A 2 -52.85 43.54 -10.44
N ARG A 3 -51.67 43.75 -11.08
CA ARG A 3 -51.28 44.03 -12.48
C ARG A 3 -49.75 43.99 -12.56
N VAL A 4 -49.06 43.32 -13.50
CA VAL A 4 -48.77 43.65 -14.91
C VAL A 4 -47.72 44.78 -15.13
N MET A 5 -46.56 44.36 -15.65
CA MET A 5 -45.88 44.79 -16.91
C MET A 5 -45.11 46.13 -16.97
N ARG A 6 -43.85 46.12 -17.41
CA ARG A 6 -43.30 46.45 -18.79
C ARG A 6 -41.78 46.59 -18.74
N VAL A 7 -41.05 45.84 -19.45
CA VAL A 7 -40.28 45.95 -20.72
C VAL A 7 -39.93 47.39 -21.15
N ILE A 8 -38.61 47.64 -21.29
CA ILE A 8 -38.07 48.54 -22.32
C ILE A 8 -36.74 48.01 -22.86
N HIS A 9 -36.68 47.87 -24.20
CA HIS A 9 -35.52 47.57 -25.04
C HIS A 9 -34.64 48.80 -25.23
N GLY A 10 -33.32 48.60 -25.35
CA GLY A 10 -32.40 49.61 -25.85
C GLY A 10 -31.26 48.93 -26.65
N VAL A 11 -31.43 48.91 -27.96
CA VAL A 11 -30.42 48.57 -28.96
C VAL A 11 -29.64 49.87 -29.29
N VAL A 12 -28.28 49.74 -29.24
CA VAL A 12 -27.41 50.71 -29.94
C VAL A 12 -26.34 49.95 -30.69
N ALA A 13 -26.39 50.07 -32.00
CA ALA A 13 -25.39 49.64 -32.96
C ALA A 13 -24.31 50.74 -33.10
N GLY A 14 -23.08 50.34 -33.29
CA GLY A 14 -21.97 51.27 -33.56
C GLY A 14 -20.79 50.61 -34.24
N ALA A 15 -20.54 51.00 -35.41
CA ALA A 15 -19.79 50.63 -36.57
C ALA A 15 -18.33 50.20 -36.39
N ALA A 16 -17.93 49.34 -37.34
CA ALA A 16 -16.57 48.92 -37.64
C ALA A 16 -15.72 50.03 -38.28
N ILE A 17 -14.45 50.07 -37.93
CA ILE A 17 -13.39 50.68 -38.73
C ILE A 17 -12.27 49.69 -38.91
N LEU A 18 -12.12 49.19 -40.16
CA LEU A 18 -10.95 48.48 -40.65
C LEU A 18 -9.81 49.46 -40.92
N ILE A 19 -8.65 49.22 -40.35
CA ILE A 19 -7.39 49.83 -40.83
C ILE A 19 -6.46 48.66 -41.21
N LEU A 20 -6.24 48.51 -42.53
CA LEU A 20 -5.20 47.71 -43.13
C LEU A 20 -3.86 48.45 -42.99
N GLY A 21 -2.94 47.89 -42.27
CA GLY A 21 -1.54 48.29 -42.25
C GLY A 21 -0.66 47.11 -42.63
N ALA A 22 -0.16 47.09 -43.85
CA ALA A 22 0.83 46.17 -44.31
C ALA A 22 2.20 46.56 -43.72
N CYS A 23 2.87 45.68 -42.99
CA CYS A 23 4.28 45.78 -42.70
C CYS A 23 4.94 44.42 -42.95
N THR A 24 5.95 44.51 -43.78
CA THR A 24 6.85 43.50 -44.32
C THR A 24 7.55 42.65 -43.24
N THR A 25 7.49 41.35 -43.43
CA THR A 25 8.19 40.32 -42.62
C THR A 25 9.65 40.26 -43.01
N THR A 26 10.53 40.52 -42.05
CA THR A 26 11.91 40.04 -42.10
C THR A 26 12.05 38.97 -41.03
N SER A 27 12.21 37.71 -41.44
CA SER A 27 12.56 36.59 -40.58
C SER A 27 14.00 36.66 -40.08
N PRO A 28 14.25 36.50 -38.78
CA PRO A 28 15.62 36.22 -38.34
C PRO A 28 15.92 34.75 -38.49
N SER A 29 17.06 34.46 -39.12
CA SER A 29 17.68 33.17 -39.31
C SER A 29 17.95 32.47 -37.95
N LYS A 30 17.59 31.17 -37.87
CA LYS A 30 17.96 30.28 -36.78
C LYS A 30 19.49 30.18 -36.63
N PRO A 31 20.03 30.23 -35.41
CA PRO A 31 21.40 29.80 -35.19
C PRO A 31 21.50 28.28 -35.25
N ASN A 32 22.50 27.80 -35.94
CA ASN A 32 22.92 26.42 -36.08
C ASN A 32 23.27 25.84 -34.69
N PRO A 33 22.87 24.60 -34.33
CA PRO A 33 23.33 24.00 -33.10
C PRO A 33 24.80 23.66 -33.15
N ALA A 34 25.56 24.19 -32.18
CA ALA A 34 26.96 23.87 -31.95
C ALA A 34 27.07 22.38 -31.56
N THR A 35 27.97 21.69 -32.25
CA THR A 35 28.38 20.32 -31.95
C THR A 35 29.00 20.25 -30.55
N PRO A 36 28.60 19.32 -29.68
CA PRO A 36 29.29 19.14 -28.41
C PRO A 36 30.67 18.55 -28.63
N THR A 37 31.68 19.29 -28.23
CA THR A 37 33.05 18.78 -28.15
C THR A 37 33.09 17.79 -26.97
N GLU A 38 33.29 16.53 -27.27
CA GLU A 38 33.57 15.46 -26.30
C GLU A 38 34.93 15.74 -25.63
N SER A 39 34.89 16.20 -24.37
CA SER A 39 36.05 16.21 -23.49
C SER A 39 36.21 14.83 -22.90
N THR A 40 37.13 14.05 -23.45
CA THR A 40 37.56 12.77 -22.88
C THR A 40 38.60 13.04 -21.78
N ASP A 41 38.14 13.42 -20.61
CA ASP A 41 38.93 13.28 -19.38
C ASP A 41 38.78 11.86 -18.85
N VAL A 42 39.65 10.98 -19.38
CA VAL A 42 39.81 9.62 -18.84
C VAL A 42 40.63 9.73 -17.56
N ILE A 43 39.95 9.59 -16.42
CA ILE A 43 40.58 9.37 -15.12
C ILE A 43 41.31 8.02 -15.17
N PRO A 44 42.64 7.94 -14.99
CA PRO A 44 43.35 6.66 -15.04
C PRO A 44 42.98 5.80 -13.85
N VAL A 45 42.40 4.63 -14.13
CA VAL A 45 42.14 3.58 -13.15
C VAL A 45 43.49 3.06 -12.62
N PRO A 46 43.74 3.05 -11.30
CA PRO A 46 44.96 2.48 -10.74
C PRO A 46 45.01 0.99 -11.03
N ARG A 47 46.07 0.53 -11.72
CA ARG A 47 46.37 -0.88 -11.92
C ARG A 47 46.74 -1.49 -10.56
N ILE A 48 45.84 -2.29 -10.00
CA ILE A 48 46.14 -3.14 -8.85
C ILE A 48 47.05 -4.27 -9.32
N LYS A 49 48.27 -4.34 -8.79
CA LYS A 49 49.17 -5.47 -9.01
C LYS A 49 48.54 -6.73 -8.40
N PRO A 50 48.55 -7.87 -9.10
CA PRO A 50 48.05 -9.12 -8.53
C PRO A 50 48.92 -9.52 -7.33
N VAL A 51 48.30 -9.74 -6.19
CA VAL A 51 48.92 -10.36 -5.01
C VAL A 51 49.09 -11.84 -5.31
N PRO A 52 50.28 -12.46 -5.09
CA PRO A 52 50.47 -13.88 -5.30
C PRO A 52 49.57 -14.68 -4.33
N ILE A 53 48.77 -15.57 -4.89
CA ILE A 53 47.98 -16.53 -4.10
C ILE A 53 48.98 -17.58 -3.54
N PRO A 54 49.01 -17.81 -2.21
CA PRO A 54 49.80 -18.90 -1.65
C PRO A 54 49.23 -20.25 -2.15
N PRO A 55 50.12 -21.26 -2.37
CA PRO A 55 49.67 -22.57 -2.83
C PRO A 55 48.76 -23.21 -1.80
N ALA A 56 47.66 -23.83 -2.30
CA ALA A 56 46.72 -24.59 -1.48
C ALA A 56 47.42 -25.74 -0.75
N PRO A 57 47.11 -25.99 0.52
CA PRO A 57 47.65 -27.16 1.23
C PRO A 57 47.14 -28.43 0.55
N SER A 58 48.03 -29.39 0.37
CA SER A 58 47.74 -30.71 -0.17
C SER A 58 46.70 -31.43 0.72
N PRO A 59 45.73 -32.13 0.14
CA PRO A 59 44.73 -32.86 0.93
C PRO A 59 45.42 -34.01 1.68
N SER A 60 45.36 -33.95 3.01
CA SER A 60 45.64 -35.09 3.86
C SER A 60 44.53 -36.11 3.67
N VAL A 61 44.87 -37.31 3.19
CA VAL A 61 43.95 -38.43 3.11
C VAL A 61 43.75 -38.94 4.52
N GLU A 62 42.71 -38.47 5.22
CA GLU A 62 42.21 -39.13 6.40
C GLU A 62 41.19 -40.20 5.97
N THR A 63 41.50 -41.44 6.28
CA THR A 63 40.63 -42.59 6.10
C THR A 63 39.46 -42.46 7.07
N PRO A 64 38.20 -42.37 6.64
CA PRO A 64 37.08 -42.38 7.55
C PRO A 64 36.79 -43.81 8.02
N THR A 65 37.09 -44.08 9.25
CA THR A 65 36.64 -45.28 9.99
C THR A 65 35.43 -44.88 10.85
N THR A 66 34.29 -44.65 10.20
CA THR A 66 32.98 -44.74 10.87
C THR A 66 31.96 -45.12 9.78
N PRO A 67 31.22 -46.22 9.96
CA PRO A 67 30.13 -46.52 9.02
C PRO A 67 29.10 -45.37 9.09
N PRO A 68 28.46 -44.97 7.96
CA PRO A 68 27.42 -44.00 7.98
C PRO A 68 26.32 -44.47 8.93
N SER A 69 26.01 -43.64 9.90
CA SER A 69 24.81 -43.80 10.72
C SER A 69 23.63 -43.93 9.75
N ALA A 70 22.89 -45.02 9.84
CA ALA A 70 21.70 -45.20 9.03
C ALA A 70 20.80 -43.99 9.23
N GLU A 71 20.63 -43.18 8.21
CA GLU A 71 19.63 -42.11 8.19
C GLU A 71 18.30 -42.78 8.50
N THR A 72 17.71 -42.44 9.63
CA THR A 72 16.33 -42.82 9.95
C THR A 72 15.46 -42.30 8.79
N PRO A 73 14.65 -43.17 8.15
CA PRO A 73 13.76 -42.70 7.09
C PRO A 73 12.94 -41.51 7.61
N PRO A 74 12.76 -40.44 6.84
CA PRO A 74 11.97 -39.30 7.28
C PRO A 74 10.59 -39.83 7.70
N GLU A 75 10.11 -39.38 8.87
CA GLU A 75 8.76 -39.70 9.33
C GLU A 75 7.76 -39.31 8.24
N PRO A 76 6.76 -40.16 7.93
CA PRO A 76 5.77 -39.83 6.93
C PRO A 76 5.06 -38.51 7.33
N LEU A 77 5.06 -37.54 6.42
CA LEU A 77 4.35 -36.27 6.61
C LEU A 77 2.89 -36.57 6.98
N SER A 78 2.34 -35.86 7.94
CA SER A 78 0.88 -35.90 8.18
C SER A 78 0.13 -35.59 6.89
N GLU A 79 -1.07 -36.13 6.70
CA GLU A 79 -1.89 -35.88 5.51
C GLU A 79 -2.03 -34.38 5.22
N ASN A 80 -2.15 -33.58 6.27
CA ASN A 80 -2.27 -32.13 6.14
C ASN A 80 -0.95 -31.46 5.74
N ALA A 81 0.20 -31.90 6.26
CA ALA A 81 1.50 -31.42 5.81
C ALA A 81 1.76 -31.75 4.33
N ALA A 82 1.28 -32.92 3.85
CA ALA A 82 1.32 -33.26 2.44
C ALA A 82 0.48 -32.33 1.55
N ARG A 83 -0.62 -31.77 2.06
CA ARG A 83 -1.43 -30.73 1.35
C ARG A 83 -0.64 -29.43 1.20
N PHE A 84 0.06 -28.98 2.24
CA PHE A 84 0.89 -27.78 2.18
C PHE A 84 2.09 -27.95 1.26
N ALA A 85 2.66 -29.15 1.14
CA ALA A 85 3.73 -29.46 0.20
C ALA A 85 3.31 -29.25 -1.28
N GLN A 86 2.01 -29.23 -1.58
CA GLN A 86 1.47 -28.93 -2.91
C GLN A 86 1.25 -27.43 -3.16
N VAL A 87 1.37 -26.59 -2.13
CA VAL A 87 1.24 -25.13 -2.27
C VAL A 87 2.58 -24.55 -2.71
N GLU A 88 2.64 -24.10 -3.97
CA GLU A 88 3.86 -23.55 -4.58
C GLU A 88 4.46 -22.43 -3.72
N GLY A 89 5.76 -22.54 -3.36
CA GLY A 89 6.49 -21.53 -2.59
C GLY A 89 6.17 -21.51 -1.08
N TRP A 90 5.41 -22.49 -0.58
CA TRP A 90 5.09 -22.55 0.86
C TRP A 90 6.33 -22.83 1.71
N ALA A 91 7.15 -23.81 1.33
CA ALA A 91 8.31 -24.25 2.11
C ALA A 91 9.39 -23.16 2.23
N GLU A 92 9.50 -22.29 1.24
CA GLU A 92 10.50 -21.21 1.17
C GLU A 92 10.03 -19.92 1.84
N ALA A 93 8.73 -19.81 2.18
CA ALA A 93 8.14 -18.58 2.71
C ALA A 93 8.43 -18.40 4.21
N ASP A 94 8.66 -17.16 4.62
CA ASP A 94 8.66 -16.78 6.04
C ASP A 94 7.22 -16.57 6.53
N HIS A 95 6.77 -17.45 7.44
CA HIS A 95 5.43 -17.41 8.02
C HIS A 95 5.34 -16.60 9.32
N ALA A 96 6.47 -16.18 9.89
CA ALA A 96 6.50 -15.52 11.20
C ALA A 96 5.73 -14.19 11.23
N PRO A 97 5.80 -13.31 10.21
CA PRO A 97 5.00 -12.09 10.17
C PRO A 97 3.49 -12.37 10.19
N ALA A 98 3.05 -13.43 9.49
CA ALA A 98 1.65 -13.82 9.48
C ALA A 98 1.17 -14.35 10.83
N LEU A 99 1.98 -15.13 11.55
CA LEU A 99 1.63 -15.57 12.89
C LEU A 99 1.50 -14.39 13.86
N ALA A 100 2.40 -13.41 13.78
CA ALA A 100 2.31 -12.19 14.57
C ALA A 100 1.03 -11.41 14.25
N ALA A 101 0.70 -11.24 12.98
CA ALA A 101 -0.54 -10.60 12.54
C ALA A 101 -1.78 -11.39 12.98
N PHE A 102 -1.77 -12.72 12.86
CA PHE A 102 -2.87 -13.58 13.24
C PHE A 102 -3.18 -13.52 14.74
N ARG A 103 -2.17 -13.51 15.60
CA ARG A 103 -2.33 -13.32 17.05
C ARG A 103 -3.10 -12.05 17.39
N ARG A 104 -2.76 -10.94 16.74
CA ARG A 104 -3.46 -9.65 16.89
C ARG A 104 -4.91 -9.75 16.40
N SER A 105 -5.12 -10.44 15.28
CA SER A 105 -6.49 -10.68 14.77
C SER A 105 -7.34 -11.47 15.74
N CYS A 106 -6.76 -12.44 16.44
CA CYS A 106 -7.45 -13.26 17.43
C CYS A 106 -8.04 -12.45 18.60
N GLU A 107 -7.41 -11.32 18.96
CA GLU A 107 -7.93 -10.41 19.99
C GLU A 107 -9.27 -9.78 19.56
N GLU A 108 -9.42 -9.45 18.29
CA GLU A 108 -10.66 -8.89 17.74
C GLU A 108 -11.70 -9.97 17.41
N LEU A 109 -11.25 -11.14 16.92
CA LEU A 109 -12.15 -12.27 16.65
C LEU A 109 -12.85 -12.73 17.93
N ALA A 110 -12.14 -12.77 19.06
CA ALA A 110 -12.67 -13.19 20.37
C ALA A 110 -13.74 -12.25 20.95
N LYS A 111 -13.91 -11.03 20.40
CA LYS A 111 -14.96 -10.08 20.84
C LYS A 111 -16.32 -10.35 20.20
N ARG A 112 -16.42 -11.32 19.31
CA ARG A 112 -17.65 -11.66 18.60
C ARG A 112 -18.29 -12.93 19.20
N PRO A 113 -19.63 -13.03 19.21
CA PRO A 113 -20.30 -14.25 19.63
C PRO A 113 -19.89 -15.45 18.81
N ASP A 114 -19.69 -16.59 19.47
CA ASP A 114 -19.18 -17.83 18.88
C ASP A 114 -20.06 -18.36 17.73
N GLU A 115 -21.37 -18.25 17.86
CA GLU A 115 -22.36 -18.72 16.86
C GLU A 115 -22.42 -17.85 15.61
N LYS A 116 -21.80 -16.65 15.64
CA LYS A 116 -21.83 -15.73 14.51
C LYS A 116 -20.97 -16.24 13.37
N GLN A 117 -21.53 -16.21 12.15
CA GLN A 117 -20.76 -16.48 10.94
C GLN A 117 -19.60 -15.49 10.79
N LEU A 118 -18.42 -16.00 10.40
CA LEU A 118 -17.25 -15.17 10.21
C LEU A 118 -17.46 -14.12 9.10
N HIS A 119 -18.23 -14.49 8.07
CA HIS A 119 -18.63 -13.59 6.99
C HIS A 119 -20.05 -13.86 6.52
N SER A 120 -20.84 -12.81 6.31
CA SER A 120 -22.26 -12.92 5.96
C SER A 120 -22.56 -13.53 4.58
N LYS A 121 -21.55 -13.59 3.69
CA LYS A 121 -21.68 -14.12 2.32
C LYS A 121 -20.84 -15.36 2.05
N ASN A 122 -19.88 -15.67 2.92
CA ASN A 122 -18.94 -16.78 2.78
C ASN A 122 -19.11 -17.71 3.98
N ASP A 123 -20.23 -18.43 4.04
CA ASP A 123 -20.57 -19.38 5.09
C ASP A 123 -19.59 -20.55 5.20
N TRP A 124 -18.89 -20.84 4.10
CA TRP A 124 -17.83 -21.84 4.04
C TRP A 124 -16.63 -21.56 4.96
N LEU A 125 -16.46 -20.31 5.43
CA LEU A 125 -15.43 -19.94 6.40
C LEU A 125 -15.80 -20.30 7.85
N GLY A 126 -17.03 -20.78 8.09
CA GLY A 126 -17.52 -21.19 9.41
C GLY A 126 -17.89 -20.02 10.31
N THR A 127 -17.97 -20.32 11.61
CA THR A 127 -18.37 -19.39 12.67
C THR A 127 -17.15 -18.92 13.49
N HIS A 128 -17.34 -17.92 14.35
CA HIS A 128 -16.27 -17.46 15.27
C HIS A 128 -15.81 -18.60 16.21
N ALA A 129 -16.71 -19.53 16.61
CA ALA A 129 -16.33 -20.71 17.40
C ALA A 129 -15.27 -21.57 16.70
N ASP A 130 -15.38 -21.76 15.39
CA ASP A 130 -14.43 -22.55 14.61
C ASP A 130 -13.00 -21.95 14.64
N TRP A 131 -12.90 -20.64 14.80
CA TRP A 131 -11.63 -19.92 14.86
C TRP A 131 -11.09 -19.75 16.29
N SER A 132 -11.93 -19.90 17.31
CA SER A 132 -11.55 -19.71 18.71
C SER A 132 -10.47 -20.71 19.16
N GLU A 133 -10.50 -21.94 18.68
CA GLU A 133 -9.50 -22.96 19.02
C GLU A 133 -8.13 -22.65 18.44
N VAL A 134 -8.06 -22.34 17.15
CA VAL A 134 -6.79 -21.96 16.50
C VAL A 134 -6.24 -20.66 17.06
N CYS A 135 -7.10 -19.75 17.49
CA CYS A 135 -6.72 -18.51 18.18
C CYS A 135 -6.10 -18.79 19.57
N ARG A 136 -6.62 -19.74 20.31
CA ARG A 136 -6.00 -20.16 21.59
C ARG A 136 -4.63 -20.78 21.36
N ALA A 137 -4.50 -21.64 20.36
CA ALA A 137 -3.22 -22.25 19.99
C ALA A 137 -2.20 -21.21 19.48
N ALA A 138 -2.62 -20.19 18.74
CA ALA A 138 -1.74 -19.14 18.24
C ALA A 138 -0.98 -18.40 19.35
N LYS A 139 -1.60 -18.23 20.53
CA LYS A 139 -0.96 -17.56 21.68
C LYS A 139 0.25 -18.33 22.21
N LEU A 140 0.24 -19.65 22.07
CA LEU A 140 1.26 -20.58 22.61
C LEU A 140 2.28 -21.02 21.54
N ALA A 141 1.99 -20.80 20.27
CA ALA A 141 2.85 -21.24 19.18
C ALA A 141 4.21 -20.54 19.23
N SER A 142 5.30 -21.28 19.17
CA SER A 142 6.66 -20.72 19.06
C SER A 142 7.17 -20.68 17.62
N ASN A 143 6.64 -21.53 16.75
CA ASN A 143 7.04 -21.64 15.35
C ASN A 143 5.81 -21.51 14.44
N ALA A 144 5.90 -20.62 13.44
CA ALA A 144 4.79 -20.30 12.58
C ALA A 144 4.44 -21.42 11.60
N THR A 145 5.43 -22.05 10.95
CA THR A 145 5.19 -23.07 9.94
C THR A 145 4.44 -24.28 10.51
N PRO A 146 4.92 -24.96 11.58
CA PRO A 146 4.17 -26.06 12.18
C PRO A 146 2.80 -25.64 12.71
N PHE A 147 2.65 -24.41 13.21
CA PHE A 147 1.35 -23.90 13.66
C PHE A 147 0.32 -23.89 12.53
N PHE A 148 0.66 -23.32 11.38
CA PHE A 148 -0.26 -23.29 10.25
C PHE A 148 -0.48 -24.67 9.64
N GLU A 149 0.56 -25.45 9.47
CA GLU A 149 0.46 -26.80 8.88
C GLU A 149 -0.33 -27.78 9.74
N THR A 150 -0.31 -27.62 11.06
CA THR A 150 -1.03 -28.52 11.99
C THR A 150 -2.51 -28.15 12.14
N LEU A 151 -2.84 -26.84 12.10
CA LEU A 151 -4.16 -26.38 12.50
C LEU A 151 -5.03 -25.86 11.34
N PHE A 152 -4.45 -25.66 10.16
CA PHE A 152 -5.14 -25.16 9.00
C PHE A 152 -5.03 -26.10 7.81
N ALA A 153 -5.96 -25.95 6.88
CA ALA A 153 -5.90 -26.57 5.56
C ALA A 153 -5.92 -25.48 4.48
N PRO A 154 -5.10 -25.62 3.42
CA PRO A 154 -5.07 -24.71 2.29
C PRO A 154 -6.28 -24.96 1.38
N VAL A 155 -7.02 -23.90 1.04
CA VAL A 155 -8.17 -23.92 0.12
C VAL A 155 -7.94 -22.93 -0.99
N SER A 156 -7.79 -23.41 -2.22
CA SER A 156 -7.72 -22.54 -3.40
C SER A 156 -9.11 -21.99 -3.71
N ILE A 157 -9.24 -20.66 -3.77
CA ILE A 157 -10.55 -20.01 -3.97
C ILE A 157 -10.85 -19.65 -5.43
N SER A 158 -9.85 -19.63 -6.30
CA SER A 158 -10.01 -19.37 -7.73
C SER A 158 -8.75 -19.77 -8.50
N PRO A 159 -8.90 -20.30 -9.74
CA PRO A 159 -7.76 -20.48 -10.66
C PRO A 159 -7.26 -19.15 -11.23
N ASP A 160 -8.07 -18.09 -11.15
CA ASP A 160 -7.75 -16.77 -11.73
C ASP A 160 -6.72 -16.03 -10.90
N ALA A 161 -5.92 -15.20 -11.57
CA ALA A 161 -5.02 -14.28 -10.91
C ALA A 161 -5.73 -12.96 -10.59
N GLY A 162 -5.56 -12.52 -9.34
CA GLY A 162 -5.98 -11.20 -8.87
C GLY A 162 -4.92 -10.13 -9.09
N LEU A 163 -5.06 -9.03 -8.38
CA LEU A 163 -4.12 -7.90 -8.38
C LEU A 163 -3.63 -7.59 -6.97
N LEU A 164 -2.32 -7.62 -6.77
CA LEU A 164 -1.67 -7.19 -5.55
C LEU A 164 -0.92 -5.88 -5.80
N THR A 165 -1.16 -4.89 -4.93
CA THR A 165 -0.40 -3.65 -4.83
C THR A 165 0.19 -3.53 -3.44
N GLY A 166 0.89 -2.43 -3.14
CA GLY A 166 1.51 -2.21 -1.85
C GLY A 166 1.19 -0.84 -1.28
N TYR A 167 1.13 -0.77 0.05
CA TYR A 167 1.05 0.45 0.81
C TYR A 167 2.00 0.41 2.01
N TYR A 168 2.20 1.57 2.63
CA TYR A 168 3.17 1.73 3.72
C TYR A 168 2.76 2.87 4.65
N GLU A 169 3.36 2.97 5.79
CA GLU A 169 3.23 4.11 6.71
C GLU A 169 4.30 5.16 6.37
N PRO A 170 3.94 6.30 5.72
CA PRO A 170 4.90 7.34 5.38
C PRO A 170 5.43 8.07 6.61
N GLU A 171 6.66 8.55 6.52
CA GLU A 171 7.22 9.55 7.40
C GLU A 171 7.09 10.92 6.74
N VAL A 172 6.48 11.87 7.45
CA VAL A 172 6.12 13.19 6.93
C VAL A 172 6.71 14.27 7.84
N GLU A 173 7.56 15.12 7.29
CA GLU A 173 8.01 16.32 7.99
C GLU A 173 6.83 17.29 8.14
N VAL A 174 6.68 17.85 9.35
CA VAL A 174 5.58 18.76 9.68
C VAL A 174 6.03 19.92 10.56
N ARG A 175 5.15 20.92 10.67
CA ARG A 175 5.30 22.08 11.56
C ARG A 175 4.03 22.26 12.39
N ALA A 176 4.19 22.79 13.59
CA ALA A 176 3.06 23.16 14.44
C ALA A 176 2.27 24.37 13.89
N ALA A 177 2.93 25.27 13.17
CA ALA A 177 2.32 26.42 12.50
C ALA A 177 2.63 26.42 11.01
N PRO A 178 1.75 27.00 10.16
CA PRO A 178 1.96 27.05 8.73
C PRO A 178 3.06 28.04 8.34
N ASP A 179 3.78 27.72 7.27
CA ASP A 179 4.69 28.64 6.58
C ASP A 179 4.52 28.52 5.05
N ALA A 180 5.44 29.10 4.28
CA ALA A 180 5.37 29.08 2.81
C ALA A 180 5.52 27.67 2.21
N ILE A 181 6.17 26.74 2.94
CA ILE A 181 6.47 25.36 2.49
C ILE A 181 5.48 24.40 3.12
N PHE A 182 5.28 24.48 4.43
CA PHE A 182 4.41 23.60 5.22
C PHE A 182 3.04 24.28 5.40
N SER A 183 2.26 24.30 4.34
CA SER A 183 1.01 25.09 4.24
C SER A 183 -0.26 24.25 4.25
N GLU A 184 -0.16 22.93 4.10
CA GLU A 184 -1.34 22.05 4.07
C GLU A 184 -1.68 21.52 5.45
N PRO A 185 -2.91 21.75 5.96
CA PRO A 185 -3.31 21.28 7.28
C PRO A 185 -3.59 19.77 7.27
N ILE A 186 -3.14 19.10 8.33
CA ILE A 186 -3.56 17.75 8.69
C ILE A 186 -4.64 17.89 9.74
N LEU A 187 -5.89 17.57 9.39
CA LEU A 187 -7.06 17.84 10.21
C LEU A 187 -7.48 16.65 11.07
N SER A 188 -7.93 16.93 12.28
CA SER A 188 -8.74 16.02 13.09
C SER A 188 -10.14 15.88 12.50
N VAL A 189 -10.97 15.02 13.11
CA VAL A 189 -12.38 14.85 12.69
C VAL A 189 -13.16 16.12 13.07
N PRO A 190 -13.85 16.76 12.12
CA PRO A 190 -14.75 17.88 12.46
C PRO A 190 -15.91 17.41 13.38
N ASP A 191 -16.30 18.21 14.33
CA ASP A 191 -17.45 17.97 15.20
C ASP A 191 -18.77 18.03 14.42
N ASP A 192 -18.84 18.87 13.38
CA ASP A 192 -20.02 19.02 12.53
C ASP A 192 -19.95 18.03 11.35
N ASP A 193 -20.92 17.10 11.30
CA ASP A 193 -21.07 16.13 10.22
C ASP A 193 -21.23 16.76 8.83
N ALA A 194 -21.84 17.96 8.73
CA ALA A 194 -21.97 18.65 7.46
C ALA A 194 -20.61 19.18 6.97
N VAL A 195 -19.77 19.67 7.88
CA VAL A 195 -18.38 20.05 7.58
C VAL A 195 -17.57 18.82 7.21
N ARG A 196 -17.72 17.71 7.96
CA ARG A 196 -17.04 16.46 7.67
C ARG A 196 -17.35 15.93 6.28
N ALA A 197 -18.58 16.12 5.79
CA ALA A 197 -19.02 15.66 4.47
C ALA A 197 -18.54 16.54 3.30
N LEU A 198 -17.89 17.68 3.54
CA LEU A 198 -17.41 18.55 2.48
C LEU A 198 -16.34 17.88 1.60
N PRO A 199 -16.33 18.15 0.30
CA PRO A 199 -15.25 17.68 -0.56
C PRO A 199 -13.93 18.38 -0.23
N ARG A 200 -12.79 17.75 -0.53
CA ARG A 200 -11.42 18.28 -0.29
C ARG A 200 -11.30 19.78 -0.58
N ALA A 201 -11.79 20.21 -1.73
CA ALA A 201 -11.67 21.61 -2.17
C ALA A 201 -12.33 22.65 -1.25
N LYS A 202 -13.19 22.21 -0.31
CA LYS A 202 -13.92 23.06 0.65
C LYS A 202 -13.38 22.98 2.07
N LEU A 203 -12.50 22.01 2.35
CA LEU A 203 -11.89 21.84 3.66
C LEU A 203 -10.66 22.74 3.79
N THR A 204 -10.55 23.43 4.94
CA THR A 204 -9.48 24.36 5.27
C THR A 204 -9.04 24.17 6.73
N ALA A 205 -8.00 24.85 7.18
CA ALA A 205 -7.57 24.85 8.58
C ALA A 205 -8.65 25.33 9.57
N LYS A 206 -9.75 25.92 9.10
CA LYS A 206 -10.89 26.33 9.93
C LYS A 206 -11.98 25.27 10.02
N SER A 207 -11.83 24.16 9.31
CA SER A 207 -12.86 23.11 9.23
C SER A 207 -12.84 22.15 10.42
N ALA A 208 -11.69 22.01 11.11
CA ALA A 208 -11.49 21.20 12.29
C ALA A 208 -10.18 21.62 12.99
N ASP A 209 -9.87 21.01 14.14
CA ASP A 209 -8.59 21.18 14.79
C ASP A 209 -7.45 20.68 13.89
N VAL A 210 -6.36 21.45 13.85
CA VAL A 210 -5.18 21.13 13.05
C VAL A 210 -4.18 20.39 13.93
N ILE A 211 -3.82 19.17 13.53
CA ILE A 211 -2.78 18.38 14.21
C ILE A 211 -1.40 18.93 13.86
N ALA A 212 -1.17 19.22 12.59
CA ALA A 212 0.09 19.76 12.07
C ALA A 212 -0.10 20.34 10.66
N TYR A 213 0.92 21.03 10.16
CA TYR A 213 1.02 21.46 8.76
C TYR A 213 2.16 20.74 8.06
N GLY A 214 1.89 20.17 6.90
CA GLY A 214 2.87 19.51 6.05
C GLY A 214 2.98 20.17 4.68
N ARG A 215 3.93 19.68 3.86
CA ARG A 215 3.98 20.05 2.44
C ARG A 215 2.73 19.53 1.74
N PRO A 216 2.08 20.30 0.87
CA PRO A 216 0.81 19.89 0.25
C PRO A 216 0.84 18.50 -0.38
N ILE A 217 1.92 18.17 -1.07
CA ILE A 217 2.07 16.86 -1.72
C ILE A 217 2.20 15.72 -0.70
N ASP A 218 2.96 15.91 0.38
CA ASP A 218 3.19 14.87 1.37
C ASP A 218 1.90 14.60 2.16
N VAL A 219 1.16 15.65 2.53
CA VAL A 219 -0.16 15.52 3.16
C VAL A 219 -1.16 14.85 2.22
N PHE A 220 -1.13 15.16 0.91
CA PHE A 220 -1.98 14.48 -0.06
C PHE A 220 -1.69 12.98 -0.11
N PHE A 221 -0.42 12.58 -0.14
CA PHE A 221 -0.05 11.16 -0.13
C PHE A 221 -0.31 10.50 1.23
N LEU A 222 -0.19 11.22 2.35
CA LEU A 222 -0.63 10.75 3.67
C LEU A 222 -2.11 10.35 3.65
N HIS A 223 -2.99 11.15 3.01
CA HIS A 223 -4.41 10.80 2.83
C HIS A 223 -4.62 9.56 1.96
N ILE A 224 -3.71 9.25 1.02
CA ILE A 224 -3.80 8.03 0.20
C ILE A 224 -3.43 6.81 1.04
N GLN A 225 -2.38 6.91 1.86
CA GLN A 225 -1.92 5.82 2.72
C GLN A 225 -2.85 5.58 3.93
N GLY A 226 -3.53 6.64 4.41
CA GLY A 226 -4.51 6.57 5.50
C GLY A 226 -3.91 6.68 6.90
N SER A 227 -2.60 6.62 7.06
CA SER A 227 -1.85 6.87 8.29
C SER A 227 -0.42 7.28 7.96
N GLY A 228 0.32 7.84 8.93
CA GLY A 228 1.73 8.20 8.77
C GLY A 228 2.35 8.70 10.07
N ARG A 229 3.69 8.76 10.09
CA ARG A 229 4.46 9.32 11.19
C ARG A 229 4.77 10.78 10.90
N LEU A 230 4.40 11.66 11.80
CA LEU A 230 4.62 13.10 11.73
C LEU A 230 5.88 13.45 12.51
N HIS A 231 6.90 13.93 11.81
CA HIS A 231 8.17 14.37 12.37
C HIS A 231 8.18 15.89 12.49
N PHE A 232 8.05 16.40 13.71
CA PHE A 232 8.11 17.83 14.01
C PHE A 232 9.56 18.32 14.07
N ASP A 233 9.77 19.60 13.86
CA ASP A 233 11.08 20.26 13.94
C ASP A 233 11.66 20.34 15.36
N ASP A 234 10.82 20.18 16.39
CA ASP A 234 11.22 20.06 17.78
C ASP A 234 11.71 18.65 18.18
N GLY A 235 11.72 17.69 17.23
CA GLY A 235 12.11 16.30 17.43
C GLY A 235 10.96 15.38 17.90
N ARG A 236 9.78 15.90 18.14
CA ARG A 236 8.60 15.12 18.49
C ARG A 236 8.15 14.29 17.28
N VAL A 237 7.85 13.02 17.51
CA VAL A 237 7.29 12.11 16.50
C VAL A 237 5.98 11.54 17.01
N VAL A 238 4.91 11.69 16.23
CA VAL A 238 3.59 11.14 16.55
C VAL A 238 3.01 10.45 15.32
N ARG A 239 2.04 9.57 15.50
CA ARG A 239 1.30 8.98 14.40
C ARG A 239 0.03 9.77 14.10
N ALA A 240 -0.16 10.18 12.86
CA ALA A 240 -1.47 10.50 12.33
C ALA A 240 -2.17 9.18 11.98
N GLY A 241 -3.00 8.68 12.89
CA GLY A 241 -3.81 7.48 12.66
C GLY A 241 -5.12 7.83 11.96
N TYR A 242 -5.60 6.95 11.10
CA TYR A 242 -6.92 7.10 10.46
C TYR A 242 -8.02 7.23 11.53
N ALA A 243 -8.83 8.27 11.43
CA ALA A 243 -9.97 8.48 12.33
C ALA A 243 -11.31 8.44 11.58
N ALA A 244 -11.41 9.16 10.46
CA ALA A 244 -12.61 9.19 9.62
C ALA A 244 -12.28 9.59 8.19
N ASN A 245 -13.29 9.61 7.33
CA ASN A 245 -13.22 10.21 6.00
C ASN A 245 -14.52 10.96 5.68
N ASN A 246 -14.48 11.78 4.64
CA ASN A 246 -15.62 12.62 4.24
C ASN A 246 -16.68 11.91 3.38
N GLY A 247 -16.65 10.59 3.26
CA GLY A 247 -17.62 9.79 2.50
C GLY A 247 -17.50 9.85 0.97
N HIS A 248 -16.69 10.76 0.41
CA HIS A 248 -16.52 10.84 -1.05
C HIS A 248 -15.73 9.68 -1.62
N LYS A 249 -16.05 9.31 -2.88
CA LYS A 249 -15.31 8.28 -3.62
C LYS A 249 -13.90 8.76 -3.95
N TYR A 250 -12.92 7.88 -3.80
CA TYR A 250 -11.54 8.14 -4.23
C TYR A 250 -11.46 8.32 -5.74
N ARG A 251 -10.73 9.36 -6.18
CA ARG A 251 -10.41 9.61 -7.58
C ARG A 251 -8.90 9.71 -7.75
N SER A 252 -8.34 8.79 -8.54
CA SER A 252 -6.90 8.74 -8.77
C SER A 252 -6.40 9.97 -9.54
N ILE A 253 -5.51 10.76 -8.93
CA ILE A 253 -4.88 11.92 -9.59
C ILE A 253 -3.92 11.47 -10.71
N GLY A 254 -3.28 10.30 -10.59
CA GLY A 254 -2.49 9.71 -11.67
C GLY A 254 -3.35 9.45 -12.91
N ARG A 255 -4.58 8.93 -12.75
CA ARG A 255 -5.52 8.78 -13.87
C ARG A 255 -5.97 10.13 -14.45
N VAL A 256 -6.12 11.15 -13.61
CA VAL A 256 -6.43 12.50 -14.08
C VAL A 256 -5.31 13.03 -14.99
N LEU A 257 -4.04 12.85 -14.59
CA LEU A 257 -2.89 13.26 -15.41
C LEU A 257 -2.77 12.45 -16.70
N ILE A 258 -3.05 11.14 -16.67
CA ILE A 258 -3.09 10.31 -17.89
C ILE A 258 -4.17 10.83 -18.85
N ASN A 259 -5.38 11.09 -18.35
CA ASN A 259 -6.49 11.59 -19.17
C ASN A 259 -6.22 12.99 -19.74
N ARG A 260 -5.37 13.79 -19.08
CA ARG A 260 -4.89 15.09 -19.57
C ARG A 260 -3.71 14.99 -20.55
N GLY A 261 -3.19 13.78 -20.81
CA GLY A 261 -2.01 13.55 -21.63
C GLY A 261 -0.69 13.99 -20.99
N ALA A 262 -0.70 14.33 -19.68
CA ALA A 262 0.48 14.77 -18.95
C ALA A 262 1.39 13.62 -18.51
N LEU A 263 0.85 12.40 -18.33
CA LEU A 263 1.59 11.18 -18.02
C LEU A 263 1.07 10.03 -18.84
N THR A 264 1.92 9.02 -19.10
CA THR A 264 1.48 7.71 -19.61
C THR A 264 1.05 6.80 -18.46
N LYS A 265 0.43 5.66 -18.79
CA LYS A 265 0.02 4.66 -17.80
C LYS A 265 1.24 4.10 -17.03
N GLU A 266 2.35 3.92 -17.70
CA GLU A 266 3.63 3.45 -17.16
C GLU A 266 4.28 4.49 -16.24
N GLN A 267 3.99 5.78 -16.47
CA GLN A 267 4.49 6.91 -15.68
C GLN A 267 3.60 7.27 -14.49
N SER A 268 2.55 6.49 -14.17
CA SER A 268 1.60 6.82 -13.10
C SER A 268 2.09 6.56 -11.66
N ALA A 269 3.38 6.28 -11.46
CA ALA A 269 3.99 6.12 -10.15
C ALA A 269 4.07 7.45 -9.37
N LYS A 270 4.03 7.37 -8.01
CA LYS A 270 4.07 8.54 -7.11
C LYS A 270 5.14 9.57 -7.50
N ARG A 271 6.37 9.12 -7.76
CA ARG A 271 7.50 10.01 -8.10
C ARG A 271 7.25 10.87 -9.34
N ASN A 272 6.60 10.31 -10.37
CA ASN A 272 6.35 11.04 -11.61
C ASN A 272 5.19 12.04 -11.44
N ILE A 273 4.19 11.67 -10.62
CA ILE A 273 3.13 12.59 -10.21
C ILE A 273 3.75 13.75 -9.42
N GLN A 274 4.67 13.45 -8.50
CA GLN A 274 5.38 14.46 -7.72
C GLN A 274 6.21 15.38 -8.62
N ALA A 275 7.03 14.82 -9.52
CA ALA A 275 7.81 15.62 -10.47
C ALA A 275 6.92 16.55 -11.31
N TRP A 276 5.76 16.06 -11.76
CA TRP A 276 4.78 16.89 -12.47
C TRP A 276 4.24 18.03 -11.59
N MET A 277 3.93 17.75 -10.31
CA MET A 277 3.42 18.76 -9.37
C MET A 277 4.46 19.84 -9.09
N ASP A 278 5.73 19.45 -8.92
CA ASP A 278 6.84 20.38 -8.70
C ASP A 278 7.04 21.32 -9.91
N GLU A 279 6.93 20.78 -11.12
CA GLU A 279 7.04 21.55 -12.37
C GLU A 279 5.81 22.43 -12.63
N ALA A 280 4.61 21.93 -12.36
CA ALA A 280 3.35 22.62 -12.65
C ALA A 280 3.10 23.84 -11.75
N GLY A 281 3.75 23.89 -10.59
CA GLY A 281 3.61 24.94 -9.60
C GLY A 281 2.38 24.78 -8.68
N PRO A 282 2.26 25.64 -7.64
CA PRO A 282 1.34 25.44 -6.53
C PRO A 282 -0.14 25.48 -6.95
N GLU A 283 -0.53 26.35 -7.89
CA GLU A 283 -1.92 26.49 -8.31
C GLU A 283 -2.44 25.22 -9.02
N LYS A 284 -1.70 24.73 -10.03
CA LYS A 284 -2.06 23.52 -10.78
C LYS A 284 -1.95 22.27 -9.90
N THR A 285 -1.01 22.26 -8.95
CA THR A 285 -0.90 21.21 -7.93
C THR A 285 -2.16 21.17 -7.06
N ARG A 286 -2.64 22.30 -6.58
CA ARG A 286 -3.89 22.41 -5.81
C ARG A 286 -5.09 21.95 -6.63
N GLU A 287 -5.20 22.38 -7.89
CA GLU A 287 -6.26 21.93 -8.81
C GLU A 287 -6.25 20.41 -8.98
N LEU A 288 -5.05 19.82 -9.20
CA LEU A 288 -4.90 18.37 -9.34
C LEU A 288 -5.32 17.62 -8.08
N MET A 289 -4.85 18.05 -6.90
CA MET A 289 -5.23 17.45 -5.61
C MET A 289 -6.74 17.52 -5.38
N ASN A 290 -7.37 18.64 -5.71
CA ASN A 290 -8.81 18.85 -5.58
C ASN A 290 -9.65 18.02 -6.55
N ALA A 291 -9.06 17.48 -7.62
CA ALA A 291 -9.72 16.51 -8.48
C ALA A 291 -10.08 15.20 -7.73
N ASN A 292 -9.41 14.91 -6.62
CA ASN A 292 -9.81 13.85 -5.68
C ASN A 292 -10.64 14.48 -4.55
N PRO A 293 -11.98 14.32 -4.53
CA PRO A 293 -12.83 14.93 -3.50
C PRO A 293 -12.70 14.25 -2.13
N ARG A 294 -12.14 13.02 -2.07
CA ARG A 294 -11.98 12.28 -0.83
C ARG A 294 -10.94 12.94 0.08
N TYR A 295 -11.26 13.05 1.37
CA TYR A 295 -10.40 13.55 2.43
C TYR A 295 -10.38 12.56 3.59
N ILE A 296 -9.22 12.41 4.23
CA ILE A 296 -9.04 11.59 5.43
C ILE A 296 -8.78 12.52 6.60
N PHE A 297 -9.48 12.29 7.69
CA PHE A 297 -9.26 12.95 8.98
C PHE A 297 -8.48 12.02 9.88
N PHE A 298 -7.62 12.59 10.71
CA PHE A 298 -6.67 11.84 11.52
C PHE A 298 -6.90 12.06 13.02
N SER A 299 -6.34 11.16 13.81
CA SER A 299 -6.14 11.34 15.25
C SER A 299 -4.65 11.24 15.56
N GLU A 300 -4.17 12.09 16.45
CA GLU A 300 -2.82 11.97 16.99
C GLU A 300 -2.75 10.75 17.90
N GLN A 301 -1.74 9.90 17.68
CA GLN A 301 -1.53 8.66 18.42
C GLN A 301 -0.06 8.53 18.81
N THR A 302 0.18 7.99 20.00
CA THR A 302 1.51 7.52 20.40
C THR A 302 1.91 6.32 19.56
N ILE A 303 3.18 6.19 19.21
CA ILE A 303 3.72 5.07 18.45
C ILE A 303 4.36 4.10 19.46
N PRO A 304 3.74 2.95 19.75
CA PRO A 304 4.40 1.88 20.47
C PRO A 304 5.53 1.27 19.63
N ASP A 305 6.60 0.84 20.29
CA ASP A 305 7.73 0.21 19.61
C ASP A 305 7.30 -1.03 18.84
N GLY A 306 7.75 -1.12 17.58
CA GLY A 306 7.49 -2.26 16.71
C GLY A 306 6.06 -2.37 16.14
N ASP A 307 5.15 -1.47 16.51
CA ASP A 307 3.77 -1.50 16.01
C ASP A 307 3.58 -0.65 14.75
N GLY A 308 2.92 -1.26 13.75
CA GLY A 308 2.35 -0.54 12.61
C GLY A 308 1.10 0.27 13.00
N PRO A 309 0.52 1.01 12.07
CA PRO A 309 -0.74 1.71 12.28
C PRO A 309 -1.88 0.71 12.49
N LYS A 310 -2.96 1.15 13.16
CA LYS A 310 -4.17 0.31 13.26
C LYS A 310 -4.85 0.20 11.90
N GLY A 311 -5.07 -1.04 11.44
CA GLY A 311 -5.89 -1.33 10.28
C GLY A 311 -7.38 -1.23 10.55
N ALA A 312 -8.20 -1.50 9.53
CA ALA A 312 -9.66 -1.50 9.66
C ALA A 312 -10.20 -2.54 10.67
N MET A 313 -9.45 -3.61 10.91
CA MET A 313 -9.75 -4.59 11.97
C MET A 313 -9.45 -4.06 13.39
N GLN A 314 -8.98 -2.83 13.54
CA GLN A 314 -8.61 -2.18 14.81
C GLN A 314 -7.41 -2.81 15.55
N VAL A 315 -6.57 -3.56 14.83
CA VAL A 315 -5.31 -4.11 15.33
C VAL A 315 -4.12 -3.45 14.64
N PRO A 316 -2.94 -3.38 15.31
CA PRO A 316 -1.71 -2.93 14.66
C PRO A 316 -1.34 -3.82 13.48
N LEU A 317 -1.02 -3.21 12.34
CA LEU A 317 -0.57 -3.93 11.15
C LEU A 317 0.88 -4.43 11.32
N THR A 318 1.15 -5.57 10.74
CA THR A 318 2.47 -6.20 10.71
C THR A 318 3.06 -6.07 9.31
N ALA A 319 4.25 -5.50 9.17
CA ALA A 319 4.95 -5.43 7.89
C ALA A 319 5.09 -6.84 7.28
N MET A 320 4.81 -6.97 6.00
CA MET A 320 4.83 -8.24 5.25
C MET A 320 3.92 -9.35 5.79
N GLY A 321 3.16 -9.07 6.87
CA GLY A 321 2.20 -10.00 7.49
C GLY A 321 0.74 -9.57 7.40
N SER A 322 0.46 -8.31 7.02
CA SER A 322 -0.89 -7.75 6.94
C SER A 322 -1.25 -7.33 5.52
N ILE A 323 -2.50 -7.56 5.12
CA ILE A 323 -3.03 -7.19 3.81
C ILE A 323 -4.37 -6.47 3.93
N ALA A 324 -4.55 -5.40 3.14
CA ALA A 324 -5.83 -4.75 2.95
C ALA A 324 -6.62 -5.45 1.82
N VAL A 325 -7.91 -5.66 2.06
CA VAL A 325 -8.82 -6.41 1.18
C VAL A 325 -10.16 -5.67 0.98
N ASP A 326 -11.01 -6.19 0.10
CA ASP A 326 -12.41 -5.77 0.03
C ASP A 326 -13.24 -6.58 1.04
N PRO A 327 -13.72 -5.97 2.15
CA PRO A 327 -14.44 -6.70 3.19
C PRO A 327 -15.82 -7.22 2.75
N LYS A 328 -16.28 -6.88 1.54
CA LYS A 328 -17.49 -7.46 0.94
C LYS A 328 -17.27 -8.90 0.44
N HIS A 329 -16.01 -9.26 0.23
CA HIS A 329 -15.62 -10.57 -0.30
C HIS A 329 -14.73 -11.34 0.68
N ASN A 330 -13.85 -10.65 1.39
CA ASN A 330 -12.86 -11.25 2.29
C ASN A 330 -13.04 -10.68 3.69
N PRO A 331 -13.44 -11.48 4.70
CA PRO A 331 -13.51 -11.01 6.08
C PRO A 331 -12.12 -10.69 6.63
N TYR A 332 -12.08 -9.91 7.70
CA TYR A 332 -10.82 -9.68 8.43
C TYR A 332 -10.46 -10.87 9.32
N GLY A 333 -9.15 -11.03 9.56
CA GLY A 333 -8.59 -12.04 10.45
C GLY A 333 -8.25 -13.37 9.78
N ILE A 334 -8.36 -13.47 8.45
CA ILE A 334 -8.14 -14.72 7.71
C ILE A 334 -6.69 -14.78 7.22
N PRO A 335 -5.94 -15.88 7.50
CA PRO A 335 -4.66 -16.13 6.87
C PRO A 335 -4.86 -16.50 5.39
N VAL A 336 -4.05 -15.89 4.52
CA VAL A 336 -4.08 -16.10 3.07
C VAL A 336 -2.66 -16.25 2.56
N PHE A 337 -2.38 -17.33 1.87
CA PHE A 337 -1.11 -17.49 1.16
C PHE A 337 -1.22 -16.94 -0.26
N LEU A 338 -0.25 -16.13 -0.62
CA LEU A 338 -0.20 -15.39 -1.88
C LEU A 338 0.97 -15.88 -2.72
N ASN A 339 0.70 -16.36 -3.93
CA ASN A 339 1.74 -16.56 -4.95
C ASN A 339 1.77 -15.33 -5.85
N THR A 340 2.87 -14.61 -5.84
CA THR A 340 3.03 -13.33 -6.54
C THR A 340 4.49 -13.08 -6.92
N ARG A 341 4.80 -11.85 -7.26
CA ARG A 341 6.16 -11.35 -7.42
C ARG A 341 6.36 -10.15 -6.50
N LEU A 342 7.44 -10.14 -5.70
CA LEU A 342 7.75 -9.03 -4.80
C LEU A 342 8.95 -8.22 -5.32
N PRO A 343 8.86 -6.89 -5.30
CA PRO A 343 10.00 -6.03 -5.59
C PRO A 343 11.06 -6.20 -4.50
N GLN A 344 12.33 -6.37 -4.91
CA GLN A 344 13.47 -6.53 -4.01
C GLN A 344 14.19 -5.20 -3.72
N LYS A 345 13.94 -4.19 -4.56
CA LYS A 345 14.55 -2.85 -4.45
C LYS A 345 13.68 -1.80 -5.11
N ALA A 346 13.98 -0.53 -4.83
CA ALA A 346 13.37 0.59 -5.54
C ALA A 346 13.50 0.43 -7.07
N ARG A 347 12.41 0.72 -7.79
CA ARG A 347 12.31 0.60 -9.26
C ARG A 347 12.33 -0.85 -9.80
N ASP A 348 12.22 -1.84 -8.95
CA ASP A 348 12.04 -3.23 -9.39
C ASP A 348 10.57 -3.48 -9.73
N TYR A 349 10.20 -3.16 -10.96
CA TYR A 349 8.85 -3.37 -11.49
C TYR A 349 8.56 -4.83 -11.90
N ARG A 350 9.57 -5.69 -11.94
CA ARG A 350 9.40 -7.11 -12.30
C ARG A 350 9.18 -7.99 -11.08
N GLY A 351 9.87 -7.67 -10.00
CA GLY A 351 9.88 -8.45 -8.76
C GLY A 351 10.41 -9.87 -8.94
N GLU A 352 10.62 -10.57 -7.85
CA GLU A 352 10.97 -12.00 -7.78
C GLU A 352 9.76 -12.83 -7.42
N ALA A 353 9.63 -14.02 -8.02
CA ALA A 353 8.55 -14.96 -7.69
C ALA A 353 8.66 -15.35 -6.21
N THR A 354 7.57 -15.20 -5.48
CA THR A 354 7.57 -15.33 -4.01
C THR A 354 6.24 -15.90 -3.52
N GLY A 355 6.31 -16.83 -2.56
CA GLY A 355 5.21 -17.21 -1.69
C GLY A 355 5.19 -16.31 -0.45
N LEU A 356 4.04 -15.85 -0.01
CA LEU A 356 3.89 -14.97 1.14
C LEU A 356 2.61 -15.28 1.92
N LEU A 357 2.72 -15.60 3.20
CA LEU A 357 1.57 -15.74 4.09
C LEU A 357 1.25 -14.40 4.75
N VAL A 358 0.00 -13.97 4.66
CA VAL A 358 -0.50 -12.70 5.21
C VAL A 358 -1.84 -12.89 5.89
N VAL A 359 -2.26 -11.92 6.70
CA VAL A 359 -3.58 -11.91 7.36
C VAL A 359 -4.37 -10.69 6.91
N THR A 360 -5.63 -10.90 6.58
CA THR A 360 -6.56 -9.82 6.17
C THR A 360 -6.91 -8.95 7.38
N GLN A 361 -6.40 -7.71 7.45
CA GLN A 361 -6.55 -6.85 8.63
C GLN A 361 -6.97 -5.43 8.30
N ASP A 362 -6.96 -5.07 7.01
CA ASP A 362 -7.20 -3.70 6.59
C ASP A 362 -8.07 -3.62 5.33
N THR A 363 -8.45 -2.41 4.95
CA THR A 363 -9.17 -2.10 3.71
C THR A 363 -8.81 -0.72 3.18
N GLY A 364 -9.10 -0.48 1.91
CA GLY A 364 -8.90 0.82 1.29
C GLY A 364 -10.02 1.18 0.31
N GLY A 365 -10.19 2.49 0.06
CA GLY A 365 -11.20 3.00 -0.87
C GLY A 365 -11.03 2.48 -2.31
N ALA A 366 -9.80 2.15 -2.70
CA ALA A 366 -9.44 1.61 -4.01
C ALA A 366 -9.33 0.08 -4.05
N ILE A 367 -9.45 -0.60 -2.88
CA ILE A 367 -9.30 -2.05 -2.78
C ILE A 367 -10.68 -2.68 -2.94
N LYS A 368 -11.03 -3.10 -4.17
CA LYS A 368 -12.34 -3.61 -4.53
C LYS A 368 -12.26 -4.89 -5.37
N GLY A 369 -13.05 -5.88 -4.99
CA GLY A 369 -13.16 -7.18 -5.65
C GLY A 369 -12.58 -8.36 -4.84
N PRO A 370 -12.91 -9.61 -5.23
CA PRO A 370 -12.59 -10.80 -4.44
C PRO A 370 -11.10 -11.14 -4.39
N LEU A 371 -10.35 -10.90 -5.46
CA LEU A 371 -8.92 -11.21 -5.59
C LEU A 371 -8.07 -9.94 -5.62
N ARG A 372 -8.49 -8.90 -4.88
CA ARG A 372 -7.79 -7.62 -4.79
C ARG A 372 -7.16 -7.47 -3.42
N GLY A 373 -5.84 -7.34 -3.36
CA GLY A 373 -5.09 -7.12 -2.15
C GLY A 373 -4.16 -5.91 -2.23
N ASP A 374 -3.84 -5.33 -1.07
CA ASP A 374 -2.84 -4.29 -0.89
C ASP A 374 -1.94 -4.68 0.28
N LEU A 375 -0.68 -5.02 0.01
CA LEU A 375 0.26 -5.54 1.00
C LEU A 375 0.85 -4.41 1.84
N PHE A 376 0.88 -4.56 3.15
CA PHE A 376 1.54 -3.61 4.05
C PHE A 376 3.05 -3.87 4.11
N PHE A 377 3.84 -2.96 3.55
CA PHE A 377 5.31 -3.07 3.50
C PHE A 377 6.02 -2.59 4.77
N GLY A 378 5.30 -1.95 5.71
CA GLY A 378 5.91 -1.36 6.90
C GLY A 378 5.94 0.17 6.86
N ALA A 379 6.88 0.79 7.57
CA ALA A 379 7.01 2.23 7.67
C ALA A 379 8.27 2.77 6.98
N GLY A 380 8.26 4.05 6.65
CA GLY A 380 9.43 4.78 6.15
C GLY A 380 9.67 4.69 4.65
N ASN A 381 10.77 5.30 4.24
CA ASN A 381 11.08 5.51 2.82
C ASN A 381 11.41 4.21 2.08
N GLU A 382 12.07 3.26 2.71
CA GLU A 382 12.40 1.97 2.10
C GLU A 382 11.13 1.16 1.80
N ALA A 383 10.24 1.02 2.78
CA ALA A 383 8.92 0.41 2.59
C ALA A 383 8.13 1.11 1.48
N GLY A 384 8.17 2.46 1.46
CA GLY A 384 7.53 3.26 0.43
C GLY A 384 8.09 3.04 -0.98
N ALA A 385 9.41 2.83 -1.09
CA ALA A 385 10.05 2.57 -2.37
C ALA A 385 9.65 1.21 -2.97
N LEU A 386 9.46 0.19 -2.13
CA LEU A 386 8.97 -1.13 -2.53
C LEU A 386 7.47 -1.10 -2.82
N ALA A 387 6.67 -0.56 -1.90
CA ALA A 387 5.22 -0.43 -2.06
C ALA A 387 4.84 0.34 -3.34
N GLY A 388 5.59 1.40 -3.65
CA GLY A 388 5.35 2.27 -4.80
C GLY A 388 5.51 1.61 -6.18
N VAL A 389 6.21 0.47 -6.26
CA VAL A 389 6.41 -0.30 -7.51
C VAL A 389 5.64 -1.62 -7.50
N MET A 390 5.02 -1.98 -6.36
CA MET A 390 4.25 -3.21 -6.22
C MET A 390 2.95 -3.14 -7.01
N LYS A 391 2.86 -3.91 -8.10
CA LYS A 391 1.67 -4.06 -8.92
C LYS A 391 1.77 -5.33 -9.74
N HIS A 392 1.46 -6.45 -9.11
CA HIS A 392 1.67 -7.76 -9.71
C HIS A 392 0.41 -8.63 -9.69
N PRO A 393 0.28 -9.59 -10.61
CA PRO A 393 -0.70 -10.65 -10.49
C PRO A 393 -0.47 -11.45 -9.20
N VAL A 394 -1.54 -11.98 -8.64
CA VAL A 394 -1.48 -12.77 -7.40
C VAL A 394 -2.50 -13.90 -7.43
N ARG A 395 -2.10 -15.10 -7.02
CA ARG A 395 -3.01 -16.23 -6.73
C ARG A 395 -3.21 -16.31 -5.23
N TRP A 396 -4.41 -16.73 -4.83
CA TRP A 396 -4.86 -16.75 -3.44
C TRP A 396 -5.16 -18.17 -2.99
N THR A 397 -4.54 -18.59 -1.89
CA THR A 397 -4.89 -19.80 -1.15
C THR A 397 -5.29 -19.39 0.26
N VAL A 398 -6.56 -19.57 0.62
CA VAL A 398 -7.08 -19.24 1.95
C VAL A 398 -6.76 -20.39 2.90
N LEU A 399 -6.27 -20.08 4.08
CA LEU A 399 -6.10 -21.10 5.13
C LEU A 399 -7.34 -21.08 6.05
N VAL A 400 -7.99 -22.23 6.16
CA VAL A 400 -9.13 -22.42 7.05
C VAL A 400 -8.80 -23.42 8.16
N PRO A 401 -9.35 -23.30 9.37
CA PRO A 401 -9.18 -24.33 10.40
C PRO A 401 -9.55 -25.72 9.87
N ILE A 402 -8.80 -26.76 10.26
CA ILE A 402 -9.01 -28.13 9.77
C ILE A 402 -10.47 -28.58 9.97
N ALA A 403 -11.09 -28.25 11.11
CA ALA A 403 -12.48 -28.57 11.36
C ALA A 403 -13.46 -27.94 10.34
N VAL A 404 -13.11 -26.76 9.81
CA VAL A 404 -13.87 -26.11 8.74
C VAL A 404 -13.64 -26.84 7.42
N ALA A 405 -12.39 -27.16 7.08
CA ALA A 405 -12.05 -27.87 5.85
C ALA A 405 -12.74 -29.24 5.77
N ALA A 406 -12.73 -30.02 6.85
CA ALA A 406 -13.40 -31.33 6.91
C ALA A 406 -14.90 -31.24 6.62
N ARG A 407 -15.58 -30.16 7.07
CA ARG A 407 -17.00 -29.93 6.74
C ARG A 407 -17.23 -29.54 5.27
N LEU A 408 -16.26 -28.92 4.62
CA LEU A 408 -16.35 -28.60 3.19
C LEU A 408 -16.21 -29.87 2.35
N GLU A 409 -15.25 -30.73 2.69
CA GLU A 409 -15.03 -32.00 2.00
C GLU A 409 -16.22 -32.96 2.14
N ALA A 410 -16.88 -32.97 3.31
CA ALA A 410 -18.07 -33.79 3.53
C ALA A 410 -19.31 -33.31 2.73
N LYS A 411 -19.28 -32.09 2.17
CA LYS A 411 -20.37 -31.52 1.35
C LYS A 411 -20.11 -31.58 -0.16
N ALA A 412 -18.84 -31.86 -0.57
CA ALA A 412 -18.42 -31.94 -1.97
C ALA A 412 -18.67 -33.34 -2.54
#